data_87d33cc22baf41c9cdf0d055dcfd9835
#
_entry.id   87d33cc22baf41c9cdf0d055dcfd9835
#
_cell.length_a   1.000
_cell.length_b   1.000
_cell.length_c   1.000
_cell.angle_alpha   90.00
_cell.angle_beta   90.00
_cell.angle_gamma   90.00
#
_symmetry.space_group_name_H-M   'P 1'
#
loop_
_entity.id
_entity.type
_entity.pdbx_description
1 polymer ?
#
loop_
_entity_poly.entity_id
_entity_poly.type
_entity_poly.pdbx_seq_one_letter_code
_entity_poly.pdbx_strand_id
1 'polypeptide(L)'
;MKILSTIVSSLLMITAFCSCSKDEEYEPQHASAILNTLYMQIVDQEGKELDYVKLLSEDKLFVVGKTTKQKAKLEVLNYRDSKVVGLSVELPDTKSMSFNSDRTEGQGKTDLELEINGKKTALSVNFVFSSSGEQNVIGGSSIRIKDIEYNDKEVTPTEQLSIYSIKIKQTNDGIIVSPF
;
A
#
# COMPACT_ATOMS: atom_id res chain seq x y z
N MET A 1 23.52 76.37 -4.98
CA MET A 1 24.52 75.64 -4.16
C MET A 1 23.87 75.25 -2.85
N LYS A 2 23.83 74.04 -2.47
CA LYS A 2 23.17 73.36 -1.32
C LYS A 2 21.80 72.73 -1.61
N ILE A 3 21.79 71.63 -2.33
CA ILE A 3 20.76 70.59 -2.24
C ILE A 3 21.49 69.29 -2.51
N LEU A 4 22.17 68.75 -1.53
CA LEU A 4 22.84 67.45 -1.68
C LEU A 4 23.09 66.84 -0.28
N SER A 5 22.04 66.76 0.54
CA SER A 5 22.26 66.11 1.88
C SER A 5 21.03 65.42 2.44
N THR A 6 20.00 65.11 1.65
CA THR A 6 18.77 64.54 2.25
C THR A 6 18.32 63.21 1.59
N ILE A 7 19.19 62.55 0.84
CA ILE A 7 18.81 61.29 0.17
C ILE A 7 19.55 60.04 0.69
N VAL A 8 20.33 60.19 1.74
CA VAL A 8 21.09 59.04 2.30
C VAL A 8 20.45 58.42 3.54
N SER A 9 19.36 58.96 4.05
CA SER A 9 18.78 58.49 5.32
C SER A 9 17.54 57.60 5.25
N SER A 10 17.06 57.25 4.05
CA SER A 10 15.84 56.44 3.88
C SER A 10 16.05 55.05 3.24
N LEU A 11 17.29 54.58 3.17
CA LEU A 11 17.59 53.26 2.57
C LEU A 11 18.07 52.23 3.59
N LEU A 12 17.78 52.40 4.87
CA LEU A 12 18.28 51.49 5.91
C LEU A 12 17.21 50.91 6.83
N MET A 13 15.97 50.78 6.37
CA MET A 13 14.89 50.16 7.15
C MET A 13 13.96 49.24 6.34
N ILE A 14 14.48 48.45 5.41
CA ILE A 14 13.73 47.34 4.80
C ILE A 14 14.63 46.10 4.75
N THR A 15 15.10 45.65 5.89
CA THR A 15 15.75 44.34 6.00
C THR A 15 15.44 43.67 7.32
N ALA A 16 14.20 43.46 7.63
CA ALA A 16 13.88 42.56 8.74
C ALA A 16 12.40 42.19 8.72
N PHE A 17 11.97 41.39 7.79
CA PHE A 17 10.80 40.50 7.93
C PHE A 17 10.74 39.55 6.72
N CYS A 18 11.86 38.98 6.31
CA CYS A 18 11.83 37.63 5.75
C CYS A 18 12.01 36.65 6.90
N SER A 19 10.99 36.58 7.75
CA SER A 19 10.71 35.35 8.46
C SER A 19 10.31 34.33 7.37
N CYS A 20 11.29 33.69 6.79
CA CYS A 20 11.06 32.40 6.18
C CYS A 20 10.50 31.53 7.30
N SER A 21 9.17 31.39 7.36
CA SER A 21 8.60 30.13 7.77
C SER A 21 9.30 29.11 6.87
N LYS A 22 10.24 28.36 7.41
CA LYS A 22 10.61 27.09 6.86
C LYS A 22 9.29 26.31 6.90
N ASP A 23 8.53 26.35 5.82
CA ASP A 23 7.69 25.24 5.45
C ASP A 23 8.69 24.08 5.43
N GLU A 24 8.69 23.26 6.46
CA GLU A 24 9.43 22.02 6.46
C GLU A 24 8.87 21.25 5.28
N GLU A 25 9.58 21.34 4.16
CA GLU A 25 9.26 20.61 2.94
C GLU A 25 9.27 19.15 3.35
N TYR A 26 8.07 18.61 3.44
CA TYR A 26 7.84 17.25 3.91
C TYR A 26 8.54 16.30 2.97
N GLU A 27 9.71 15.80 3.35
CA GLU A 27 10.37 14.73 2.63
C GLU A 27 9.55 13.45 2.82
N PRO A 28 9.05 12.86 1.73
CA PRO A 28 8.29 11.62 1.83
C PRO A 28 9.18 10.52 2.42
N GLN A 29 8.66 9.80 3.40
CA GLN A 29 9.34 8.64 3.97
C GLN A 29 9.45 7.55 2.91
N HIS A 30 10.66 7.12 2.61
CA HIS A 30 10.93 6.03 1.68
C HIS A 30 11.25 4.75 2.45
N ALA A 31 10.49 3.68 2.19
CA ALA A 31 10.81 2.37 2.73
C ALA A 31 11.99 1.75 1.97
N SER A 32 12.98 1.23 2.70
CA SER A 32 14.11 0.49 2.12
C SER A 32 13.71 -0.92 1.70
N ALA A 33 12.71 -1.50 2.37
CA ALA A 33 12.14 -2.80 2.03
C ALA A 33 10.62 -2.67 1.83
N ILE A 34 10.12 -3.21 0.72
CA ILE A 34 8.70 -3.24 0.36
C ILE A 34 8.25 -4.69 0.34
N LEU A 35 7.35 -5.07 1.27
CA LEU A 35 6.84 -6.42 1.46
C LEU A 35 5.33 -6.40 1.20
N ASN A 36 4.95 -6.30 -0.08
CA ASN A 36 3.58 -6.13 -0.55
C ASN A 36 3.09 -7.28 -1.45
N THR A 37 3.80 -8.40 -1.47
CA THR A 37 3.40 -9.56 -2.28
C THR A 37 2.36 -10.38 -1.53
N LEU A 38 1.19 -10.53 -2.15
CA LEU A 38 0.08 -11.33 -1.64
C LEU A 38 -0.18 -12.52 -2.56
N TYR A 39 -0.14 -13.73 -2.02
CA TYR A 39 -0.50 -14.97 -2.71
C TYR A 39 -1.92 -15.39 -2.31
N MET A 40 -2.72 -15.70 -3.32
CA MET A 40 -4.11 -16.10 -3.17
C MET A 40 -4.28 -17.53 -3.70
N GLN A 41 -4.56 -18.49 -2.81
CA GLN A 41 -5.09 -19.80 -3.22
C GLN A 41 -6.59 -19.65 -3.41
N ILE A 42 -7.08 -19.89 -4.61
CA ILE A 42 -8.50 -19.75 -4.93
C ILE A 42 -9.10 -21.13 -5.17
N VAL A 43 -10.10 -21.49 -4.40
CA VAL A 43 -10.76 -22.78 -4.46
C VAL A 43 -12.27 -22.63 -4.70
N ASP A 44 -12.89 -23.67 -5.23
CA ASP A 44 -14.34 -23.79 -5.36
C ASP A 44 -15.02 -24.13 -4.00
N GLN A 45 -16.33 -24.38 -4.06
CA GLN A 45 -17.13 -24.72 -2.89
C GLN A 45 -16.71 -26.05 -2.23
N GLU A 46 -16.20 -27.00 -3.01
CA GLU A 46 -15.69 -28.30 -2.54
C GLU A 46 -14.25 -28.22 -2.03
N GLY A 47 -13.57 -27.08 -2.20
CA GLY A 47 -12.17 -26.89 -1.82
C GLY A 47 -11.15 -27.28 -2.88
N LYS A 48 -11.60 -27.53 -4.12
CA LYS A 48 -10.73 -27.83 -5.25
C LYS A 48 -10.18 -26.52 -5.85
N GLU A 49 -8.91 -26.52 -6.21
CA GLU A 49 -8.29 -25.38 -6.90
C GLU A 49 -8.97 -25.07 -8.23
N LEU A 50 -9.19 -23.80 -8.50
CA LEU A 50 -9.71 -23.33 -9.78
C LEU A 50 -8.62 -23.33 -10.85
N ASP A 51 -9.01 -23.41 -12.11
CA ASP A 51 -8.09 -23.26 -13.24
C ASP A 51 -7.76 -21.77 -13.44
N TYR A 52 -6.73 -21.28 -12.75
CA TYR A 52 -6.32 -19.87 -12.79
C TYR A 52 -5.91 -19.40 -14.18
N VAL A 53 -5.24 -20.27 -14.97
CA VAL A 53 -4.81 -19.93 -16.33
C VAL A 53 -6.02 -19.65 -17.21
N LYS A 54 -7.03 -20.51 -17.13
CA LYS A 54 -8.29 -20.32 -17.84
C LYS A 54 -9.03 -19.08 -17.38
N LEU A 55 -9.16 -18.88 -16.06
CA LEU A 55 -9.86 -17.71 -15.52
C LEU A 55 -9.22 -16.38 -15.93
N LEU A 56 -7.89 -16.32 -15.94
CA LEU A 56 -7.16 -15.14 -16.38
C LEU A 56 -7.31 -14.90 -17.87
N SER A 57 -7.22 -15.96 -18.70
CA SER A 57 -7.36 -15.85 -20.16
C SER A 57 -8.77 -15.46 -20.61
N GLU A 58 -9.79 -15.81 -19.84
CA GLU A 58 -11.19 -15.46 -20.08
C GLU A 58 -11.62 -14.15 -19.39
N ASP A 59 -10.69 -13.42 -18.78
CA ASP A 59 -10.94 -12.19 -17.98
C ASP A 59 -11.99 -12.40 -16.87
N LYS A 60 -12.01 -13.61 -16.29
CA LYS A 60 -12.92 -14.01 -15.20
C LYS A 60 -12.29 -13.96 -13.82
N LEU A 61 -11.01 -13.62 -13.72
CA LEU A 61 -10.27 -13.39 -12.49
C LEU A 61 -9.45 -12.12 -12.65
N PHE A 62 -9.75 -11.10 -11.86
CA PHE A 62 -8.97 -9.89 -11.81
C PHE A 62 -9.12 -9.17 -10.48
N VAL A 63 -8.14 -8.31 -10.19
CA VAL A 63 -8.15 -7.41 -9.04
C VAL A 63 -8.03 -5.98 -9.58
N VAL A 64 -8.84 -5.08 -9.05
CA VAL A 64 -8.84 -3.66 -9.41
C VAL A 64 -8.55 -2.83 -8.16
N GLY A 65 -7.56 -1.94 -8.25
CA GLY A 65 -7.35 -0.92 -7.23
C GLY A 65 -8.51 0.07 -7.20
N LYS A 66 -9.16 0.26 -6.05
CA LYS A 66 -10.31 1.18 -5.97
C LYS A 66 -9.93 2.64 -6.21
N THR A 67 -8.71 3.01 -5.87
CA THR A 67 -8.19 4.37 -6.07
C THR A 67 -7.74 4.60 -7.50
N THR A 68 -6.89 3.73 -8.03
CA THR A 68 -6.31 3.86 -9.37
C THR A 68 -7.25 3.47 -10.49
N LYS A 69 -8.29 2.66 -10.20
CA LYS A 69 -9.20 2.06 -11.19
C LYS A 69 -8.49 1.20 -12.23
N GLN A 70 -7.27 0.75 -11.92
CA GLN A 70 -6.48 -0.09 -12.81
C GLN A 70 -6.54 -1.56 -12.39
N LYS A 71 -6.56 -2.46 -13.38
CA LYS A 71 -6.41 -3.89 -13.14
C LYS A 71 -4.97 -4.16 -12.72
N ALA A 72 -4.81 -4.86 -11.60
CA ALA A 72 -3.51 -5.32 -11.14
C ALA A 72 -3.00 -6.48 -12.03
N LYS A 73 -1.69 -6.54 -12.21
CA LYS A 73 -1.05 -7.69 -12.86
C LYS A 73 -1.11 -8.88 -11.92
N LEU A 74 -1.68 -9.98 -12.39
CA LEU A 74 -1.76 -11.25 -11.68
C LEU A 74 -0.85 -12.28 -12.35
N GLU A 75 -0.18 -13.11 -11.55
CA GLU A 75 0.73 -14.14 -12.02
C GLU A 75 0.37 -15.50 -11.39
N VAL A 76 0.33 -16.57 -12.19
CA VAL A 76 0.13 -17.92 -11.66
C VAL A 76 1.47 -18.51 -11.28
N LEU A 77 1.60 -18.93 -10.03
CA LEU A 77 2.83 -19.42 -9.44
C LEU A 77 2.60 -20.75 -8.72
N ASN A 78 3.65 -21.54 -8.57
CA ASN A 78 3.66 -22.68 -7.66
C ASN A 78 4.20 -22.21 -6.29
N TYR A 79 3.43 -22.43 -5.26
CA TYR A 79 3.80 -22.08 -3.88
C TYR A 79 3.48 -23.23 -2.96
N ARG A 80 4.50 -23.80 -2.31
CA ARG A 80 4.38 -25.08 -1.63
C ARG A 80 3.85 -26.16 -2.61
N ASP A 81 2.85 -26.93 -2.21
CA ASP A 81 2.25 -28.00 -3.01
C ASP A 81 0.98 -27.55 -3.76
N SER A 82 0.76 -26.23 -3.87
CA SER A 82 -0.43 -25.63 -4.48
C SER A 82 -0.07 -24.63 -5.56
N LYS A 83 -0.99 -24.41 -6.49
CA LYS A 83 -0.94 -23.22 -7.35
C LYS A 83 -1.57 -22.06 -6.62
N VAL A 84 -1.01 -20.89 -6.84
CA VAL A 84 -1.50 -19.61 -6.28
C VAL A 84 -1.49 -18.53 -7.34
N VAL A 85 -2.29 -17.51 -7.12
CA VAL A 85 -2.25 -16.27 -7.89
C VAL A 85 -1.49 -15.23 -7.07
N GLY A 86 -0.37 -14.78 -7.61
CA GLY A 86 0.45 -13.72 -7.01
C GLY A 86 -0.03 -12.34 -7.43
N LEU A 87 -0.07 -11.44 -6.49
CA LEU A 87 -0.42 -10.03 -6.62
C LEU A 87 0.60 -9.18 -5.90
N SER A 88 1.19 -8.19 -6.59
CA SER A 88 1.87 -7.08 -5.92
C SER A 88 0.81 -6.04 -5.57
N VAL A 89 0.49 -5.92 -4.28
CA VAL A 89 -0.51 -4.98 -3.81
C VAL A 89 0.04 -3.56 -3.91
N GLU A 90 -0.75 -2.66 -4.48
CA GLU A 90 -0.40 -1.23 -4.55
C GLU A 90 -0.21 -0.66 -3.14
N LEU A 91 0.85 0.11 -2.95
CA LEU A 91 1.10 0.75 -1.65
C LEU A 91 0.08 1.86 -1.38
N PRO A 92 -0.27 2.11 -0.12
CA PRO A 92 -1.08 3.26 0.23
C PRO A 92 -0.37 4.56 -0.12
N ASP A 93 -1.12 5.58 -0.51
CA ASP A 93 -0.58 6.92 -0.69
C ASP A 93 0.00 7.42 0.64
N THR A 94 1.24 7.87 0.61
CA THR A 94 1.94 8.39 1.81
C THR A 94 1.18 9.52 2.50
N LYS A 95 0.41 10.32 1.74
CA LYS A 95 -0.45 11.38 2.29
C LYS A 95 -1.65 10.84 3.05
N SER A 96 -2.07 9.60 2.78
CA SER A 96 -3.17 8.92 3.47
C SER A 96 -2.70 8.06 4.63
N MET A 97 -1.39 7.89 4.81
CA MET A 97 -0.83 7.16 5.94
C MET A 97 -0.86 7.99 7.23
N SER A 98 -1.19 7.35 8.33
CA SER A 98 -1.07 7.91 9.67
C SER A 98 0.28 7.51 10.27
N PHE A 99 1.05 8.49 10.75
CA PHE A 99 2.34 8.28 11.38
C PHE A 99 2.30 8.69 12.85
N ASN A 100 3.15 8.06 13.68
CA ASN A 100 3.45 8.55 15.01
C ASN A 100 4.26 9.89 14.95
N SER A 101 4.48 10.52 16.11
CA SER A 101 5.08 11.87 16.19
C SER A 101 6.51 11.95 15.65
N ASP A 102 7.28 10.88 15.80
CA ASP A 102 8.68 10.78 15.36
C ASP A 102 8.81 10.08 14.00
N ARG A 103 7.68 9.68 13.40
CA ARG A 103 7.59 9.04 12.09
C ARG A 103 8.37 7.73 11.95
N THR A 104 8.65 7.07 13.05
CA THR A 104 9.28 5.75 13.05
C THR A 104 8.28 4.63 12.77
N GLU A 105 6.98 4.89 12.98
CA GLU A 105 5.91 3.95 12.70
C GLU A 105 4.78 4.64 11.94
N GLY A 106 4.14 3.90 11.03
CA GLY A 106 3.00 4.39 10.26
C GLY A 106 2.05 3.27 9.86
N GLN A 107 0.82 3.65 9.55
CA GLN A 107 -0.21 2.73 9.05
C GLN A 107 -0.92 3.34 7.86
N GLY A 108 -1.26 2.50 6.90
CA GLY A 108 -1.99 2.90 5.70
C GLY A 108 -2.84 1.76 5.16
N LYS A 109 -3.74 2.07 4.23
CA LYS A 109 -4.68 1.11 3.67
C LYS A 109 -4.80 1.27 2.16
N THR A 110 -4.89 0.14 1.46
CA THR A 110 -5.21 0.08 0.03
C THR A 110 -6.47 -0.75 -0.18
N ASP A 111 -7.46 -0.16 -0.82
CA ASP A 111 -8.73 -0.81 -1.13
C ASP A 111 -8.68 -1.44 -2.53
N LEU A 112 -9.11 -2.70 -2.61
CA LEU A 112 -9.15 -3.51 -3.81
C LEU A 112 -10.56 -4.05 -4.05
N GLU A 113 -10.89 -4.34 -5.30
CA GLU A 113 -12.04 -5.16 -5.69
C GLU A 113 -11.51 -6.42 -6.38
N LEU A 114 -11.81 -7.58 -5.81
CA LEU A 114 -11.54 -8.88 -6.40
C LEU A 114 -12.79 -9.37 -7.12
N GLU A 115 -12.63 -9.81 -8.37
CA GLU A 115 -13.69 -10.48 -9.12
C GLU A 115 -13.26 -11.88 -9.53
N ILE A 116 -14.15 -12.87 -9.30
CA ILE A 116 -13.96 -14.27 -9.70
C ILE A 116 -15.27 -14.78 -10.32
N ASN A 117 -15.26 -15.15 -11.61
CA ASN A 117 -16.45 -15.63 -12.32
C ASN A 117 -17.67 -14.71 -12.17
N GLY A 118 -17.47 -13.39 -12.24
CA GLY A 118 -18.54 -12.39 -12.10
C GLY A 118 -18.98 -12.11 -10.65
N LYS A 119 -18.42 -12.82 -9.66
CA LYS A 119 -18.65 -12.51 -8.23
C LYS A 119 -17.60 -11.53 -7.74
N LYS A 120 -18.05 -10.46 -7.11
CA LYS A 120 -17.20 -9.38 -6.63
C LYS A 120 -17.12 -9.37 -5.11
N THR A 121 -15.97 -9.00 -4.60
CA THR A 121 -15.79 -8.70 -3.19
C THR A 121 -14.79 -7.58 -2.98
N ALA A 122 -15.03 -6.76 -1.97
CA ALA A 122 -14.09 -5.74 -1.54
C ALA A 122 -13.09 -6.34 -0.56
N LEU A 123 -11.83 -5.98 -0.72
CA LEU A 123 -10.74 -6.27 0.19
C LEU A 123 -10.05 -4.96 0.55
N SER A 124 -9.71 -4.77 1.81
CA SER A 124 -8.84 -3.67 2.23
C SER A 124 -7.56 -4.26 2.80
N VAL A 125 -6.43 -3.96 2.19
CA VAL A 125 -5.12 -4.43 2.64
C VAL A 125 -4.51 -3.35 3.52
N ASN A 126 -4.31 -3.67 4.80
CA ASN A 126 -3.69 -2.79 5.77
C ASN A 126 -2.18 -2.98 5.78
N PHE A 127 -1.45 -1.87 5.78
CA PHE A 127 0.00 -1.83 5.79
C PHE A 127 0.51 -1.20 7.08
N VAL A 128 1.68 -1.66 7.52
CA VAL A 128 2.47 -1.00 8.55
C VAL A 128 3.81 -0.59 7.97
N PHE A 129 4.22 0.63 8.29
CA PHE A 129 5.54 1.16 8.07
C PHE A 129 6.30 1.13 9.39
N SER A 130 7.59 0.76 9.34
CA SER A 130 8.50 0.88 10.48
C SER A 130 9.86 1.37 10.01
N SER A 131 10.51 2.22 10.80
CA SER A 131 11.84 2.75 10.57
C SER A 131 12.66 2.74 11.85
N SER A 132 13.96 2.53 11.75
CA SER A 132 14.87 2.63 12.90
C SER A 132 15.02 4.07 13.40
N GLY A 133 14.53 5.07 12.67
CA GLY A 133 14.73 6.49 12.98
C GLY A 133 16.15 7.02 12.69
N GLU A 134 17.08 6.15 12.35
CA GLU A 134 18.44 6.55 12.00
C GLU A 134 18.50 6.99 10.53
N GLN A 135 18.87 8.24 10.30
CA GLN A 135 19.13 8.75 8.95
C GLN A 135 20.39 8.06 8.39
N ASN A 136 20.31 7.60 7.14
CA ASN A 136 21.42 6.96 6.38
C ASN A 136 21.74 5.51 6.73
N VAL A 137 20.92 4.78 7.44
CA VAL A 137 21.07 3.32 7.60
C VAL A 137 20.40 2.60 6.44
N ILE A 138 21.17 1.93 5.60
CA ILE A 138 20.63 1.09 4.52
C ILE A 138 19.83 -0.06 5.16
N GLY A 139 18.55 -0.20 4.80
CA GLY A 139 17.66 -1.23 5.35
C GLY A 139 16.95 -0.83 6.65
N GLY A 140 17.06 0.43 7.10
CA GLY A 140 16.47 0.91 8.34
C GLY A 140 14.96 1.10 8.31
N SER A 141 14.28 0.94 7.16
CA SER A 141 12.82 1.13 7.06
C SER A 141 12.16 0.06 6.20
N SER A 142 10.93 -0.27 6.54
CA SER A 142 10.12 -1.23 5.79
C SER A 142 8.64 -0.82 5.75
N ILE A 143 7.97 -1.21 4.67
CA ILE A 143 6.51 -1.23 4.61
C ILE A 143 6.07 -2.65 4.27
N ARG A 144 5.10 -3.17 5.03
CA ARG A 144 4.64 -4.55 4.89
C ARG A 144 3.13 -4.68 5.09
N ILE A 145 2.55 -5.72 4.51
CA ILE A 145 1.17 -6.10 4.79
C ILE A 145 1.06 -6.49 6.27
N LYS A 146 0.05 -5.98 6.95
CA LYS A 146 -0.31 -6.34 8.32
C LYS A 146 -1.44 -7.35 8.33
N ASP A 147 -2.58 -6.95 7.76
CA ASP A 147 -3.80 -7.74 7.69
C ASP A 147 -4.65 -7.34 6.48
N ILE A 148 -5.73 -8.09 6.27
CA ILE A 148 -6.72 -7.84 5.21
C ILE A 148 -8.09 -7.76 5.85
N GLU A 149 -8.79 -6.66 5.63
CA GLU A 149 -10.21 -6.54 6.01
C GLU A 149 -11.09 -7.11 4.89
N TYR A 150 -12.01 -7.96 5.29
CA TYR A 150 -13.02 -8.57 4.44
C TYR A 150 -14.33 -8.68 5.20
N ASN A 151 -15.42 -8.08 4.70
CA ASN A 151 -16.75 -8.06 5.37
C ASN A 151 -16.64 -7.63 6.85
N ASP A 152 -15.96 -6.52 7.11
CA ASP A 152 -15.73 -5.95 8.46
C ASP A 152 -15.01 -6.91 9.43
N LYS A 153 -14.31 -7.89 8.89
CA LYS A 153 -13.47 -8.82 9.66
C LYS A 153 -12.02 -8.73 9.23
N GLU A 154 -11.14 -8.72 10.22
CA GLU A 154 -9.71 -8.80 10.00
C GLU A 154 -9.30 -10.25 9.72
N VAL A 155 -8.58 -10.44 8.62
CA VAL A 155 -7.98 -11.72 8.22
C VAL A 155 -6.47 -11.52 8.24
N THR A 156 -5.78 -12.15 9.19
CA THR A 156 -4.32 -12.13 9.23
C THR A 156 -3.78 -13.13 8.21
N PRO A 157 -3.04 -12.69 7.17
CA PRO A 157 -2.44 -13.59 6.21
C PRO A 157 -1.41 -14.51 6.88
N THR A 158 -1.23 -15.70 6.33
CA THR A 158 -0.07 -16.54 6.70
C THR A 158 1.18 -15.93 6.09
N GLU A 159 2.16 -15.58 6.92
CA GLU A 159 3.45 -15.02 6.49
C GLU A 159 4.52 -16.11 6.46
N GLN A 160 5.24 -16.20 5.35
CA GLN A 160 6.45 -17.02 5.23
C GLN A 160 7.44 -16.37 4.27
N LEU A 161 8.66 -16.13 4.72
CA LEU A 161 9.73 -15.51 3.92
C LEU A 161 9.29 -14.19 3.29
N SER A 162 8.59 -13.35 4.07
CA SER A 162 8.06 -12.05 3.62
C SER A 162 7.02 -12.13 2.50
N ILE A 163 6.43 -13.29 2.28
CA ILE A 163 5.30 -13.52 1.39
C ILE A 163 4.06 -13.73 2.26
N TYR A 164 3.02 -12.97 1.96
CA TYR A 164 1.73 -13.04 2.64
C TYR A 164 0.78 -13.90 1.82
N SER A 165 0.09 -14.85 2.44
CA SER A 165 -0.81 -15.75 1.73
C SER A 165 -2.17 -15.87 2.41
N ILE A 166 -3.22 -15.90 1.57
CA ILE A 166 -4.61 -16.09 1.97
C ILE A 166 -5.26 -17.16 1.10
N LYS A 167 -6.32 -17.75 1.65
CA LYS A 167 -7.20 -18.66 0.93
C LYS A 167 -8.51 -17.96 0.61
N ILE A 168 -8.92 -18.08 -0.64
CA ILE A 168 -10.17 -17.52 -1.16
C ILE A 168 -11.05 -18.67 -1.60
N LYS A 169 -12.22 -18.79 -1.00
CA LYS A 169 -13.20 -19.81 -1.36
C LYS A 169 -14.36 -19.18 -2.12
N GLN A 170 -14.55 -19.57 -3.37
CA GLN A 170 -15.73 -19.19 -4.15
C GLN A 170 -16.89 -20.14 -3.81
N THR A 171 -17.99 -19.59 -3.30
CA THR A 171 -19.21 -20.34 -2.96
C THR A 171 -20.37 -19.90 -3.88
N ASN A 172 -21.52 -20.57 -3.77
CA ASN A 172 -22.71 -20.12 -4.51
C ASN A 172 -23.16 -18.74 -4.10
N ASP A 173 -22.99 -18.38 -2.82
CA ASP A 173 -23.47 -17.13 -2.22
C ASP A 173 -22.48 -15.98 -2.33
N GLY A 174 -21.20 -16.26 -2.74
CA GLY A 174 -20.19 -15.23 -2.83
C GLY A 174 -18.75 -15.75 -2.68
N ILE A 175 -17.92 -14.92 -2.07
CA ILE A 175 -16.50 -15.17 -1.83
C ILE A 175 -16.26 -15.16 -0.33
N ILE A 176 -15.48 -16.09 0.18
CA ILE A 176 -15.01 -16.15 1.58
C ILE A 176 -13.49 -16.05 1.59
N VAL A 177 -12.96 -15.21 2.46
CA VAL A 177 -11.52 -15.01 2.65
C VAL A 177 -11.12 -15.54 4.02
N SER A 178 -10.01 -16.27 4.08
CA SER A 178 -9.44 -16.86 5.31
C SER A 178 -7.91 -16.91 5.23
N PRO A 179 -7.20 -17.12 6.33
CA PRO A 179 -5.78 -17.47 6.28
C PRO A 179 -5.52 -18.70 5.39
N PHE A 180 -4.30 -18.74 4.81
CA PHE A 180 -3.89 -19.85 3.92
C PHE A 180 -3.60 -21.12 4.72
#